data_e6168d51f80f0aa4ee090a2ed0f8fc5e
#
_entry.id   e6168d51f80f0aa4ee090a2ed0f8fc5e
#
_cell.length_a   1.000
_cell.length_b   1.000
_cell.length_c   1.000
_cell.angle_alpha   90.00
_cell.angle_beta   90.00
_cell.angle_gamma   90.00
#
_symmetry.space_group_name_H-M   'P 1'
#
loop_
_entity.id
_entity.type
_entity.pdbx_description
1 polymer ?
#
loop_
_entity_poly.entity_id
_entity_poly.type
_entity_poly.pdbx_seq_one_letter_code
_entity_poly.pdbx_strand_id
1 'polypeptide(L)'
;KKKVSQKIKPRAKKKVLKQITDKELIIKTRPEWIKSALVNKSKYQKKYSDSIKYNNDFWKKEGKRITWIKPYKKIKNVKYSATDVKIRWYEDGTLNASSNCIDRHLKDKKDKTAIIWVGDDPKDTRKISYQQLYNEVSKAANGLKSIGIKKGDRVTIYLTMIPELAITMLACARIGAIHSIIFGGFSAESIAGRVNDCESEYIITADEGVRGGKTIPLKSITDEALNKCPNIKKCIVVKRTGNEINWVDGRDIWYDDLIKDVSNKCEPEEMNAEDPLFILYTSGSTGKPKGVLHTTGGYMVYASMTHQYVFNYKPKDIYWCTADIGWVTGHSYIIYGPLANGATTIMFEGIPTYPDNSRWWQIIDKYKVNIFYTAPTAIRALMREGDKPVKKTSRKSLKLLGTVGEPINPEAWMWYYKTVGNSKCPIVDTWWQTETGGILISPQTGAMNLKPGSASKPFYGIKPSIVDKNGKEIKGAGEGRLCISQSWPGQMRTVYGDHQRFIDTYFSQFDGKYFTG
;
A
#
# COMPACT_ATOMS: atom_id res chain seq x y z
N LYS A 1 -47.16 -34.69 -48.81
CA LYS A 1 -46.71 -33.30 -48.69
C LYS A 1 -45.51 -33.24 -47.74
N LYS A 2 -44.29 -33.11 -48.33
CA LYS A 2 -43.03 -33.00 -47.57
C LYS A 2 -42.78 -31.56 -47.18
N LYS A 3 -42.53 -31.29 -45.89
CA LYS A 3 -42.00 -30.03 -45.39
C LYS A 3 -40.46 -30.12 -45.38
N VAL A 4 -39.81 -29.25 -46.14
CA VAL A 4 -38.38 -29.05 -46.19
C VAL A 4 -38.04 -28.03 -45.07
N SER A 5 -37.33 -28.43 -44.04
CA SER A 5 -36.76 -27.53 -43.05
C SER A 5 -35.32 -27.16 -43.44
N GLN A 6 -35.09 -25.92 -43.78
CA GLN A 6 -33.75 -25.41 -44.02
C GLN A 6 -33.03 -25.17 -42.69
N LYS A 7 -31.95 -25.96 -42.48
CA LYS A 7 -30.99 -25.72 -41.42
C LYS A 7 -30.05 -24.58 -41.79
N ILE A 8 -30.15 -23.45 -41.10
CA ILE A 8 -29.23 -22.32 -41.21
C ILE A 8 -27.96 -22.67 -40.44
N LYS A 9 -26.83 -22.66 -41.14
CA LYS A 9 -25.51 -23.07 -40.63
C LYS A 9 -24.96 -22.04 -39.59
N PRO A 10 -24.37 -22.49 -38.46
CA PRO A 10 -23.86 -21.61 -37.40
C PRO A 10 -22.50 -20.97 -37.66
N ARG A 11 -21.99 -20.95 -38.88
CA ARG A 11 -20.63 -20.49 -39.17
C ARG A 11 -20.42 -18.98 -39.34
N ALA A 12 -21.48 -18.21 -39.55
CA ALA A 12 -21.37 -16.77 -39.80
C ALA A 12 -21.32 -15.92 -38.50
N LYS A 13 -21.96 -16.38 -37.43
CA LYS A 13 -21.97 -15.65 -36.15
C LYS A 13 -20.64 -15.66 -35.37
N LYS A 14 -19.83 -16.71 -35.52
CA LYS A 14 -18.50 -16.78 -34.84
C LYS A 14 -17.44 -15.89 -35.48
N LYS A 15 -17.53 -15.58 -36.78
CA LYS A 15 -16.57 -14.69 -37.45
C LYS A 15 -16.82 -13.21 -37.18
N VAL A 16 -18.07 -12.79 -36.99
CA VAL A 16 -18.44 -11.40 -36.69
C VAL A 16 -18.10 -11.07 -35.23
N LEU A 17 -18.28 -12.01 -34.30
CA LEU A 17 -17.88 -11.83 -32.90
C LEU A 17 -16.36 -11.78 -32.71
N LYS A 18 -15.59 -12.51 -33.54
CA LYS A 18 -14.12 -12.48 -33.47
C LYS A 18 -13.51 -11.20 -34.07
N GLN A 19 -14.19 -10.54 -35.00
CA GLN A 19 -13.72 -9.27 -35.58
C GLN A 19 -14.00 -8.04 -34.70
N ILE A 20 -14.88 -8.14 -33.69
CA ILE A 20 -15.18 -7.05 -32.75
C ILE A 20 -14.23 -7.09 -31.53
N THR A 21 -13.56 -8.23 -31.27
CA THR A 21 -12.66 -8.41 -30.10
C THR A 21 -11.20 -8.06 -30.37
N ASP A 22 -10.78 -7.77 -31.59
CA ASP A 22 -9.37 -7.55 -31.93
C ASP A 22 -8.95 -6.08 -32.10
N LYS A 23 -9.84 -5.12 -31.84
CA LYS A 23 -9.44 -3.72 -31.80
C LYS A 23 -9.04 -3.39 -30.37
N GLU A 24 -7.73 -3.30 -30.12
CA GLU A 24 -7.22 -2.82 -28.81
C GLU A 24 -7.86 -1.48 -28.45
N LEU A 25 -8.48 -1.43 -27.28
CA LEU A 25 -9.05 -0.21 -26.77
C LEU A 25 -7.93 0.66 -26.18
N ILE A 26 -7.62 1.76 -26.85
CA ILE A 26 -6.61 2.72 -26.44
C ILE A 26 -7.27 4.07 -26.15
N ILE A 27 -7.07 4.59 -24.96
CA ILE A 27 -7.44 5.95 -24.60
C ILE A 27 -6.23 6.86 -24.83
N LYS A 28 -6.35 7.73 -25.81
CA LYS A 28 -5.26 8.67 -26.14
C LYS A 28 -5.04 9.67 -25.02
N THR A 29 -3.78 10.01 -24.79
CA THR A 29 -3.40 11.08 -23.86
C THR A 29 -4.03 12.41 -24.29
N ARG A 30 -4.67 13.10 -23.36
CA ARG A 30 -5.35 14.36 -23.62
C ARG A 30 -4.44 15.57 -23.37
N PRO A 31 -4.61 16.69 -24.10
CA PRO A 31 -3.84 17.92 -23.85
C PRO A 31 -3.93 18.43 -22.41
N GLU A 32 -5.09 18.35 -21.78
CA GLU A 32 -5.30 18.78 -20.39
C GLU A 32 -4.54 17.89 -19.39
N TRP A 33 -4.39 16.60 -19.68
CA TRP A 33 -3.56 15.71 -18.86
C TRP A 33 -2.07 16.06 -18.99
N ILE A 34 -1.60 16.34 -20.21
CA ILE A 34 -0.22 16.75 -20.47
C ILE A 34 0.11 18.05 -19.75
N LYS A 35 -0.80 19.03 -19.81
CA LYS A 35 -0.63 20.35 -19.18
C LYS A 35 -0.51 20.26 -17.66
N SER A 36 -1.28 19.36 -17.03
CA SER A 36 -1.29 19.18 -15.57
C SER A 36 -0.29 18.16 -15.06
N ALA A 37 0.37 17.40 -15.93
CA ALA A 37 1.27 16.32 -15.54
C ALA A 37 2.61 16.81 -15.01
N LEU A 38 3.13 16.14 -13.98
CA LEU A 38 4.53 16.30 -13.53
C LEU A 38 5.53 15.89 -14.62
N VAL A 39 5.14 14.92 -15.44
CA VAL A 39 6.00 14.31 -16.46
C VAL A 39 5.24 14.12 -17.76
N ASN A 40 5.74 14.70 -18.85
CA ASN A 40 5.27 14.42 -20.20
C ASN A 40 6.08 13.27 -20.84
N LYS A 41 5.76 12.90 -22.07
CA LYS A 41 6.39 11.78 -22.78
C LYS A 41 7.92 11.88 -22.84
N SER A 42 8.46 13.03 -23.24
CA SER A 42 9.91 13.21 -23.37
C SER A 42 10.62 13.16 -22.02
N LYS A 43 10.05 13.77 -20.99
CA LYS A 43 10.56 13.71 -19.62
C LYS A 43 10.55 12.29 -19.06
N TYR A 44 9.47 11.54 -19.30
CA TYR A 44 9.39 10.13 -18.88
C TYR A 44 10.51 9.32 -19.55
N GLN A 45 10.62 9.42 -20.88
CA GLN A 45 11.63 8.66 -21.64
C GLN A 45 13.04 8.96 -21.17
N LYS A 46 13.36 10.25 -20.99
CA LYS A 46 14.68 10.66 -20.49
C LYS A 46 14.92 10.15 -19.08
N LYS A 47 13.98 10.40 -18.16
CA LYS A 47 14.11 10.01 -16.75
C LYS A 47 14.21 8.50 -16.58
N TYR A 48 13.43 7.73 -17.34
CA TYR A 48 13.50 6.27 -17.34
C TYR A 48 14.84 5.79 -17.89
N SER A 49 15.28 6.29 -19.05
CA SER A 49 16.57 5.93 -19.63
C SER A 49 17.73 6.23 -18.67
N ASP A 50 17.74 7.42 -18.07
CA ASP A 50 18.76 7.80 -17.08
C ASP A 50 18.72 6.89 -15.85
N SER A 51 17.54 6.51 -15.38
CA SER A 51 17.37 5.64 -14.22
C SER A 51 17.91 4.22 -14.44
N ILE A 52 17.97 3.76 -15.68
CA ILE A 52 18.52 2.46 -16.04
C ILE A 52 20.01 2.55 -16.33
N LYS A 53 20.40 3.51 -17.18
CA LYS A 53 21.78 3.68 -17.65
C LYS A 53 22.71 4.23 -16.57
N TYR A 54 22.24 5.21 -15.81
CA TYR A 54 22.99 5.90 -14.74
C TYR A 54 22.34 5.61 -13.37
N ASN A 55 22.08 4.35 -13.09
CA ASN A 55 21.27 3.91 -11.97
C ASN A 55 21.77 4.42 -10.60
N ASN A 56 23.08 4.36 -10.34
CA ASN A 56 23.63 4.87 -9.08
C ASN A 56 23.44 6.38 -8.92
N ASP A 57 23.72 7.15 -9.95
CA ASP A 57 23.56 8.61 -9.91
C ASP A 57 22.09 9.00 -9.79
N PHE A 58 21.20 8.26 -10.47
CA PHE A 58 19.77 8.45 -10.36
C PHE A 58 19.29 8.27 -8.90
N TRP A 59 19.62 7.15 -8.28
CA TRP A 59 19.20 6.87 -6.91
C TRP A 59 19.96 7.69 -5.85
N LYS A 60 21.19 8.10 -6.15
CA LYS A 60 21.92 9.09 -5.33
C LYS A 60 21.17 10.42 -5.25
N LYS A 61 20.61 10.87 -6.38
CA LYS A 61 19.80 12.09 -6.44
C LYS A 61 18.43 11.89 -5.76
N GLU A 62 17.73 10.82 -6.11
CA GLU A 62 16.37 10.59 -5.61
C GLU A 62 16.33 10.27 -4.11
N GLY A 63 17.37 9.71 -3.54
CA GLY A 63 17.47 9.47 -2.11
C GLY A 63 17.41 10.76 -1.27
N LYS A 64 17.73 11.91 -1.86
CA LYS A 64 17.65 13.22 -1.19
C LYS A 64 16.22 13.73 -1.00
N ARG A 65 15.23 13.04 -1.54
CA ARG A 65 13.81 13.40 -1.39
C ARG A 65 13.27 13.26 0.01
N ILE A 66 13.93 12.48 0.86
CA ILE A 66 13.63 12.32 2.28
C ILE A 66 14.72 12.95 3.15
N THR A 67 14.42 13.12 4.44
CA THR A 67 15.34 13.76 5.41
C THR A 67 16.19 12.69 6.09
N TRP A 68 17.50 12.84 5.99
CA TRP A 68 18.49 11.97 6.63
C TRP A 68 19.07 12.65 7.88
N ILE A 69 19.27 11.87 8.95
CA ILE A 69 20.02 12.31 10.13
C ILE A 69 21.50 12.32 9.78
N LYS A 70 22.01 11.21 9.29
CA LYS A 70 23.34 11.09 8.70
C LYS A 70 23.18 10.81 7.20
N PRO A 71 23.64 11.70 6.31
CA PRO A 71 23.57 11.47 4.87
C PRO A 71 24.34 10.22 4.43
N TYR A 72 23.79 9.48 3.48
CA TYR A 72 24.44 8.33 2.86
C TYR A 72 25.54 8.75 1.88
N LYS A 73 26.54 7.91 1.75
CA LYS A 73 27.58 7.97 0.69
C LYS A 73 27.49 6.75 -0.24
N LYS A 74 27.16 5.58 0.33
CA LYS A 74 26.94 4.35 -0.42
C LYS A 74 25.50 4.29 -0.92
N ILE A 75 25.34 4.03 -2.22
CA ILE A 75 24.01 4.03 -2.84
C ILE A 75 23.37 2.65 -2.72
N LYS A 76 24.05 1.61 -3.22
CA LYS A 76 23.58 0.24 -3.15
C LYS A 76 24.74 -0.74 -3.03
N ASN A 77 24.43 -1.88 -2.42
CA ASN A 77 25.28 -3.05 -2.33
C ASN A 77 24.38 -4.27 -2.60
N VAL A 78 24.34 -4.69 -3.86
CA VAL A 78 23.39 -5.68 -4.34
C VAL A 78 24.11 -6.82 -5.06
N LYS A 79 23.70 -8.04 -4.75
CA LYS A 79 24.10 -9.25 -5.46
C LYS A 79 22.84 -10.10 -5.73
N TYR A 80 22.63 -10.42 -6.99
CA TYR A 80 21.61 -11.36 -7.43
C TYR A 80 22.29 -12.63 -7.94
N SER A 81 22.01 -13.75 -7.30
CA SER A 81 22.42 -15.06 -7.78
C SER A 81 21.42 -16.12 -7.32
N ALA A 82 21.37 -17.26 -7.98
CA ALA A 82 20.47 -18.34 -7.62
C ALA A 82 20.75 -18.95 -6.23
N THR A 83 21.93 -18.67 -5.66
CA THR A 83 22.38 -19.28 -4.40
C THR A 83 22.83 -18.29 -3.34
N ASP A 84 23.01 -17.01 -3.72
CA ASP A 84 23.50 -15.97 -2.81
C ASP A 84 22.91 -14.61 -3.20
N VAL A 85 22.05 -14.07 -2.35
CA VAL A 85 21.35 -12.80 -2.59
C VAL A 85 21.63 -11.82 -1.47
N LYS A 86 22.01 -10.62 -1.87
CA LYS A 86 22.24 -9.49 -0.97
C LYS A 86 21.59 -8.26 -1.54
N ILE A 87 20.77 -7.58 -0.75
CA ILE A 87 20.09 -6.35 -1.17
C ILE A 87 20.23 -5.33 -0.05
N ARG A 88 21.01 -4.26 -0.30
CA ARG A 88 21.21 -3.15 0.62
C ARG A 88 21.22 -1.83 -0.14
N TRP A 89 20.53 -0.84 0.41
CA TRP A 89 20.42 0.50 -0.15
C TRP A 89 20.71 1.55 0.90
N TYR A 90 21.56 2.53 0.56
CA TYR A 90 21.91 3.65 1.44
C TYR A 90 22.44 3.20 2.80
N GLU A 91 23.17 2.09 2.85
CA GLU A 91 23.48 1.32 4.07
C GLU A 91 24.32 2.08 5.11
N ASP A 92 24.96 3.17 4.76
CA ASP A 92 25.72 4.03 5.65
C ASP A 92 24.97 5.31 6.08
N GLY A 93 23.74 5.49 5.63
CA GLY A 93 22.85 6.57 6.03
C GLY A 93 21.99 6.22 7.23
N THR A 94 21.57 7.25 7.98
CA THR A 94 20.63 7.09 9.09
C THR A 94 19.46 8.04 8.97
N LEU A 95 18.30 7.62 9.43
CA LEU A 95 17.04 8.37 9.37
C LEU A 95 16.01 7.79 10.34
N ASN A 96 14.83 8.40 10.36
CA ASN A 96 13.65 7.83 11.00
C ASN A 96 12.44 7.96 10.07
N ALA A 97 11.68 6.89 9.87
CA ALA A 97 10.52 6.88 8.98
C ALA A 97 9.37 7.73 9.52
N SER A 98 9.08 7.68 10.82
CA SER A 98 8.04 8.49 11.47
C SER A 98 8.36 9.98 11.35
N SER A 99 9.60 10.37 11.59
CA SER A 99 10.08 11.75 11.44
C SER A 99 9.91 12.26 9.99
N ASN A 100 10.16 11.41 9.01
CA ASN A 100 9.95 11.76 7.60
C ASN A 100 8.47 11.94 7.23
N CYS A 101 7.58 11.27 7.94
CA CYS A 101 6.13 11.40 7.76
C CYS A 101 5.53 12.60 8.51
N ILE A 102 6.14 13.05 9.60
CA ILE A 102 5.53 14.00 10.53
C ILE A 102 6.43 15.23 10.78
N ASP A 103 7.54 15.04 11.46
CA ASP A 103 8.38 16.12 12.03
C ASP A 103 8.84 17.10 10.97
N ARG A 104 9.30 16.62 9.82
CA ARG A 104 9.81 17.48 8.76
C ARG A 104 8.77 18.41 8.15
N HIS A 105 7.48 18.16 8.40
CA HIS A 105 6.38 18.98 7.90
C HIS A 105 5.90 20.03 8.92
N LEU A 106 6.33 19.96 10.18
CA LEU A 106 5.81 20.81 11.24
C LEU A 106 6.15 22.29 11.06
N LYS A 107 7.30 22.60 10.46
CA LYS A 107 7.70 23.99 10.22
C LYS A 107 6.71 24.72 9.30
N ASP A 108 6.32 24.07 8.21
CA ASP A 108 5.56 24.71 7.13
C ASP A 108 4.10 24.25 7.04
N LYS A 109 3.77 23.09 7.63
CA LYS A 109 2.48 22.41 7.45
C LYS A 109 1.87 21.89 8.75
N LYS A 110 2.25 22.44 9.92
CA LYS A 110 1.75 21.97 11.23
C LYS A 110 0.22 21.93 11.31
N ASP A 111 -0.46 22.90 10.72
CA ASP A 111 -1.92 23.03 10.75
C ASP A 111 -2.62 22.36 9.55
N LYS A 112 -1.85 21.86 8.59
CA LYS A 112 -2.40 21.11 7.47
C LYS A 112 -2.94 19.76 7.96
N THR A 113 -4.10 19.36 7.47
CA THR A 113 -4.65 18.03 7.75
C THR A 113 -3.73 16.95 7.15
N ALA A 114 -3.22 16.07 7.99
CA ALA A 114 -2.46 14.89 7.59
C ALA A 114 -3.40 13.73 7.26
N ILE A 115 -4.33 13.44 8.15
CA ILE A 115 -5.28 12.32 8.03
C ILE A 115 -6.70 12.86 8.19
N ILE A 116 -7.56 12.48 7.25
CA ILE A 116 -9.02 12.55 7.39
C ILE A 116 -9.49 11.14 7.68
N TRP A 117 -9.90 10.88 8.90
CA TRP A 117 -10.55 9.61 9.24
C TRP A 117 -12.05 9.71 9.03
N VAL A 118 -12.60 8.74 8.33
CA VAL A 118 -14.03 8.60 8.06
C VAL A 118 -14.48 7.27 8.65
N GLY A 119 -15.34 7.32 9.65
CA GLY A 119 -15.85 6.15 10.34
C GLY A 119 -16.84 5.35 9.52
N ASP A 120 -17.17 4.17 10.00
CA ASP A 120 -18.22 3.32 9.44
C ASP A 120 -19.57 4.05 9.43
N ASP A 121 -19.95 4.67 10.57
CA ASP A 121 -21.09 5.60 10.61
C ASP A 121 -20.69 6.91 9.88
N PRO A 122 -21.51 7.39 8.92
CA PRO A 122 -21.25 8.65 8.21
C PRO A 122 -21.09 9.88 9.11
N LYS A 123 -21.58 9.84 10.34
CA LYS A 123 -21.45 10.94 11.32
C LYS A 123 -20.09 10.92 12.01
N ASP A 124 -19.41 9.78 12.04
CA ASP A 124 -18.11 9.64 12.68
C ASP A 124 -17.04 10.09 11.71
N THR A 125 -16.38 11.17 12.05
CA THR A 125 -15.29 11.72 11.24
C THR A 125 -14.31 12.47 12.13
N ARG A 126 -13.04 12.46 11.77
CA ARG A 126 -11.99 13.18 12.47
C ARG A 126 -10.92 13.67 11.50
N LYS A 127 -10.57 14.95 11.61
CA LYS A 127 -9.41 15.52 10.92
C LYS A 127 -8.26 15.65 11.90
N ILE A 128 -7.11 15.13 11.52
CA ILE A 128 -5.88 15.14 12.32
C ILE A 128 -4.83 15.95 11.56
N SER A 129 -4.43 17.10 12.13
CA SER A 129 -3.36 17.91 11.56
C SER A 129 -1.99 17.24 11.76
N TYR A 130 -0.97 17.69 11.04
CA TYR A 130 0.40 17.21 11.26
C TYR A 130 0.87 17.45 12.70
N GLN A 131 0.52 18.58 13.32
CA GLN A 131 0.84 18.83 14.73
C GLN A 131 0.10 17.87 15.66
N GLN A 132 -1.18 17.64 15.44
CA GLN A 132 -1.95 16.69 16.25
C GLN A 132 -1.42 15.26 16.09
N LEU A 133 -1.06 14.88 14.86
CA LEU A 133 -0.45 13.58 14.60
C LEU A 133 0.89 13.43 15.33
N TYR A 134 1.73 14.46 15.31
CA TYR A 134 2.96 14.50 16.09
C TYR A 134 2.71 14.26 17.58
N ASN A 135 1.74 14.97 18.16
CA ASN A 135 1.42 14.86 19.58
C ASN A 135 0.92 13.44 19.93
N GLU A 136 0.01 12.89 19.13
CA GLU A 136 -0.58 11.57 19.39
C GLU A 136 0.41 10.44 19.14
N VAL A 137 1.21 10.51 18.10
CA VAL A 137 2.28 9.52 17.82
C VAL A 137 3.36 9.57 18.90
N SER A 138 3.73 10.76 19.37
CA SER A 138 4.70 10.91 20.47
C SER A 138 4.18 10.31 21.77
N LYS A 139 2.91 10.54 22.13
CA LYS A 139 2.28 9.90 23.28
C LYS A 139 2.24 8.38 23.16
N ALA A 140 1.80 7.87 22.02
CA ALA A 140 1.80 6.43 21.78
C ALA A 140 3.21 5.85 21.90
N ALA A 141 4.21 6.47 21.28
CA ALA A 141 5.61 6.08 21.35
C ALA A 141 6.14 6.03 22.79
N ASN A 142 5.89 7.08 23.59
CA ASN A 142 6.27 7.11 24.99
C ASN A 142 5.53 6.06 25.82
N GLY A 143 4.24 5.83 25.53
CA GLY A 143 3.47 4.76 26.16
C GLY A 143 4.06 3.39 25.88
N LEU A 144 4.41 3.10 24.64
CA LEU A 144 5.05 1.84 24.25
C LEU A 144 6.41 1.66 24.96
N LYS A 145 7.20 2.73 25.04
CA LYS A 145 8.49 2.69 25.77
C LYS A 145 8.28 2.41 27.26
N SER A 146 7.22 2.96 27.86
CA SER A 146 6.93 2.79 29.32
C SER A 146 6.66 1.34 29.72
N ILE A 147 6.23 0.49 28.80
CA ILE A 147 6.03 -0.95 29.05
C ILE A 147 7.20 -1.82 28.56
N GLY A 148 8.32 -1.21 28.18
CA GLY A 148 9.56 -1.89 27.85
C GLY A 148 9.80 -2.15 26.37
N ILE A 149 8.99 -1.66 25.47
CA ILE A 149 9.22 -1.78 24.02
C ILE A 149 10.39 -0.88 23.61
N LYS A 150 11.34 -1.45 22.90
CA LYS A 150 12.57 -0.77 22.45
C LYS A 150 12.89 -1.10 21.00
N LYS A 151 13.88 -0.43 20.45
CA LYS A 151 14.42 -0.67 19.11
C LYS A 151 14.67 -2.16 18.86
N GLY A 152 14.16 -2.66 17.72
CA GLY A 152 14.29 -4.05 17.32
C GLY A 152 13.19 -4.98 17.84
N ASP A 153 12.41 -4.58 18.82
CA ASP A 153 11.25 -5.37 19.26
C ASP A 153 10.18 -5.43 18.18
N ARG A 154 9.50 -6.59 18.07
CA ARG A 154 8.37 -6.76 17.14
C ARG A 154 7.09 -6.51 17.90
N VAL A 155 6.25 -5.65 17.32
CA VAL A 155 4.93 -5.31 17.83
C VAL A 155 3.87 -5.74 16.82
N THR A 156 3.01 -6.65 17.22
CA THR A 156 1.87 -7.06 16.39
C THR A 156 0.73 -6.05 16.57
N ILE A 157 0.13 -5.61 15.47
CA ILE A 157 -1.02 -4.70 15.48
C ILE A 157 -2.17 -5.37 14.75
N TYR A 158 -3.26 -5.61 15.48
CA TYR A 158 -4.49 -6.21 14.98
C TYR A 158 -5.66 -5.27 15.24
N LEU A 159 -5.87 -4.35 14.32
CA LEU A 159 -6.88 -3.28 14.40
C LEU A 159 -7.62 -3.15 13.07
N THR A 160 -8.84 -2.66 13.12
CA THR A 160 -9.55 -2.14 11.96
C THR A 160 -9.07 -0.71 11.63
N MET A 161 -9.62 -0.10 10.58
CA MET A 161 -9.19 1.20 10.06
C MET A 161 -9.65 2.37 10.95
N ILE A 162 -9.08 2.45 12.14
CA ILE A 162 -9.25 3.54 13.10
C ILE A 162 -7.97 4.38 13.22
N PRO A 163 -8.04 5.62 13.71
CA PRO A 163 -6.85 6.49 13.80
C PRO A 163 -5.68 5.84 14.55
N GLU A 164 -5.96 5.07 15.60
CA GLU A 164 -4.96 4.42 16.44
C GLU A 164 -4.12 3.39 15.66
N LEU A 165 -4.63 2.85 14.56
CA LEU A 165 -3.84 1.98 13.68
C LEU A 165 -2.68 2.75 13.04
N ALA A 166 -2.94 3.91 12.47
CA ALA A 166 -1.91 4.78 11.91
C ALA A 166 -0.99 5.34 12.99
N ILE A 167 -1.54 5.74 14.12
CA ILE A 167 -0.78 6.33 15.23
C ILE A 167 0.19 5.31 15.82
N THR A 168 -0.25 4.09 16.11
CA THR A 168 0.62 3.06 16.70
C THR A 168 1.65 2.51 15.71
N MET A 169 1.30 2.41 14.44
CA MET A 169 2.23 2.09 13.35
C MET A 169 3.39 3.10 13.30
N LEU A 170 3.08 4.38 13.28
CA LEU A 170 4.07 5.45 13.24
C LEU A 170 4.83 5.59 14.59
N ALA A 171 4.19 5.25 15.70
CA ALA A 171 4.84 5.20 17.01
C ALA A 171 5.91 4.08 17.07
N CYS A 172 5.61 2.90 16.54
CA CYS A 172 6.61 1.83 16.40
C CYS A 172 7.80 2.28 15.56
N ALA A 173 7.57 2.87 14.39
CA ALA A 173 8.62 3.42 13.55
C ALA A 173 9.44 4.50 14.28
N ARG A 174 8.80 5.32 15.10
CA ARG A 174 9.46 6.40 15.83
C ARG A 174 10.47 5.90 16.86
N ILE A 175 10.17 4.81 17.55
CA ILE A 175 11.07 4.21 18.58
C ILE A 175 11.95 3.10 18.03
N GLY A 176 11.88 2.81 16.73
CA GLY A 176 12.65 1.74 16.09
C GLY A 176 12.13 0.33 16.34
N ALA A 177 10.90 0.19 16.85
CA ALA A 177 10.22 -1.10 16.92
C ALA A 177 9.71 -1.51 15.54
N ILE A 178 9.66 -2.81 15.28
CA ILE A 178 9.27 -3.38 14.00
C ILE A 178 7.78 -3.74 14.09
N HIS A 179 6.92 -3.05 13.35
CA HIS A 179 5.51 -3.42 13.36
C HIS A 179 5.18 -4.57 12.43
N SER A 180 4.28 -5.43 12.88
CA SER A 180 3.67 -6.52 12.11
C SER A 180 2.17 -6.34 12.17
N ILE A 181 1.59 -5.73 11.13
CA ILE A 181 0.16 -5.40 11.07
C ILE A 181 -0.60 -6.55 10.45
N ILE A 182 -1.68 -6.95 11.11
CA ILE A 182 -2.57 -8.04 10.69
C ILE A 182 -3.94 -7.44 10.34
N PHE A 183 -4.44 -7.81 9.17
CA PHE A 183 -5.77 -7.41 8.73
C PHE A 183 -6.85 -7.82 9.73
N GLY A 184 -7.73 -6.87 10.09
CA GLY A 184 -8.77 -7.06 11.13
C GLY A 184 -9.80 -8.15 10.85
N GLY A 185 -9.83 -8.70 9.64
CA GLY A 185 -10.70 -9.83 9.25
C GLY A 185 -10.06 -11.22 9.42
N PHE A 186 -8.81 -11.31 9.89
CA PHE A 186 -8.14 -12.60 10.03
C PHE A 186 -8.58 -13.36 11.29
N SER A 187 -8.46 -14.70 11.22
CA SER A 187 -8.80 -15.62 12.31
C SER A 187 -7.75 -15.61 13.43
N ALA A 188 -8.13 -16.13 14.60
CA ALA A 188 -7.24 -16.34 15.73
C ALA A 188 -6.01 -17.19 15.36
N GLU A 189 -6.18 -18.24 14.57
CA GLU A 189 -5.08 -19.10 14.10
C GLU A 189 -4.09 -18.32 13.24
N SER A 190 -4.58 -17.48 12.32
CA SER A 190 -3.76 -16.61 11.48
C SER A 190 -2.96 -15.62 12.31
N ILE A 191 -3.53 -15.07 13.38
CA ILE A 191 -2.86 -14.15 14.30
C ILE A 191 -1.75 -14.90 15.05
N ALA A 192 -2.09 -16.04 15.66
CA ALA A 192 -1.14 -16.83 16.44
C ALA A 192 0.07 -17.25 15.60
N GLY A 193 -0.15 -17.70 14.37
CA GLY A 193 0.92 -18.08 13.46
C GLY A 193 1.90 -16.93 13.17
N ARG A 194 1.39 -15.72 12.97
CA ARG A 194 2.21 -14.54 12.70
C ARG A 194 2.94 -14.02 13.93
N VAL A 195 2.26 -13.98 15.06
CA VAL A 195 2.86 -13.60 16.35
C VAL A 195 4.04 -14.50 16.70
N ASN A 196 3.84 -15.80 16.57
CA ASN A 196 4.90 -16.78 16.89
C ASN A 196 6.05 -16.76 15.89
N ASP A 197 5.76 -16.59 14.58
CA ASP A 197 6.80 -16.54 13.56
C ASP A 197 7.76 -15.35 13.75
N CYS A 198 7.26 -14.17 14.08
CA CYS A 198 8.11 -13.02 14.35
C CYS A 198 8.52 -12.87 15.82
N GLU A 199 8.15 -13.80 16.67
CA GLU A 199 8.48 -13.78 18.11
C GLU A 199 8.05 -12.48 18.80
N SER A 200 6.87 -11.98 18.44
CA SER A 200 6.30 -10.77 19.01
C SER A 200 5.93 -10.99 20.49
N GLU A 201 6.33 -10.07 21.34
CA GLU A 201 6.02 -10.07 22.79
C GLU A 201 4.89 -9.09 23.14
N TYR A 202 4.45 -8.29 22.17
CA TYR A 202 3.47 -7.22 22.34
C TYR A 202 2.43 -7.25 21.22
N ILE A 203 1.17 -7.08 21.59
CA ILE A 203 0.07 -6.96 20.63
C ILE A 203 -0.81 -5.77 20.97
N ILE A 204 -1.23 -5.05 19.94
CA ILE A 204 -2.18 -3.95 20.03
C ILE A 204 -3.46 -4.36 19.30
N THR A 205 -4.57 -4.27 19.98
CA THR A 205 -5.90 -4.57 19.43
C THR A 205 -6.94 -3.58 19.95
N ALA A 206 -8.20 -3.81 19.68
CA ALA A 206 -9.33 -3.04 20.22
C ALA A 206 -10.32 -3.96 20.91
N ASP A 207 -11.22 -3.37 21.70
CA ASP A 207 -12.36 -4.09 22.26
C ASP A 207 -13.15 -4.77 21.14
N GLU A 208 -13.58 -3.99 20.16
CA GLU A 208 -14.24 -4.45 18.95
C GLU A 208 -13.81 -3.58 17.75
N GLY A 209 -14.07 -4.07 16.55
CA GLY A 209 -14.10 -3.26 15.33
C GLY A 209 -15.53 -2.99 14.88
N VAL A 210 -15.71 -1.99 14.02
CA VAL A 210 -16.99 -1.68 13.40
C VAL A 210 -16.81 -1.65 11.89
N ARG A 211 -17.67 -2.37 11.16
CA ARG A 211 -17.59 -2.41 9.70
C ARG A 211 -18.92 -2.80 9.09
N GLY A 212 -19.46 -1.95 8.21
CA GLY A 212 -20.73 -2.19 7.54
C GLY A 212 -21.91 -2.29 8.50
N GLY A 213 -21.92 -1.52 9.60
CA GLY A 213 -22.93 -1.54 10.63
C GLY A 213 -22.87 -2.74 11.59
N LYS A 214 -21.80 -3.55 11.50
CA LYS A 214 -21.58 -4.74 12.33
C LYS A 214 -20.35 -4.59 13.19
N THR A 215 -20.37 -5.20 14.39
CA THR A 215 -19.21 -5.30 15.26
C THR A 215 -18.38 -6.54 14.94
N ILE A 216 -17.06 -6.41 15.09
CA ILE A 216 -16.09 -7.49 14.96
C ILE A 216 -15.45 -7.67 16.33
N PRO A 217 -15.51 -8.87 16.95
CA PRO A 217 -15.01 -9.10 18.32
C PRO A 217 -13.48 -9.22 18.36
N LEU A 218 -12.74 -8.13 18.09
CA LEU A 218 -11.28 -8.15 17.96
C LEU A 218 -10.59 -8.67 19.22
N LYS A 219 -11.00 -8.22 20.41
CA LYS A 219 -10.39 -8.66 21.67
C LYS A 219 -10.62 -10.15 21.91
N SER A 220 -11.83 -10.66 21.66
CA SER A 220 -12.15 -12.07 21.80
C SER A 220 -11.32 -12.95 20.85
N ILE A 221 -11.18 -12.54 19.59
CA ILE A 221 -10.33 -13.23 18.60
C ILE A 221 -8.85 -13.18 19.02
N THR A 222 -8.40 -12.03 19.53
CA THR A 222 -7.03 -11.87 20.05
C THR A 222 -6.80 -12.79 21.24
N ASP A 223 -7.70 -12.85 22.20
CA ASP A 223 -7.59 -13.73 23.38
C ASP A 223 -7.47 -15.20 22.99
N GLU A 224 -8.27 -15.65 22.03
CA GLU A 224 -8.18 -17.00 21.47
C GLU A 224 -6.79 -17.25 20.84
N ALA A 225 -6.28 -16.30 20.05
CA ALA A 225 -4.94 -16.39 19.46
C ALA A 225 -3.86 -16.47 20.53
N LEU A 226 -3.95 -15.67 21.59
CA LEU A 226 -2.93 -15.59 22.63
C LEU A 226 -2.82 -16.85 23.50
N ASN A 227 -3.84 -17.72 23.51
CA ASN A 227 -3.73 -19.05 24.09
C ASN A 227 -2.61 -19.90 23.48
N LYS A 228 -2.22 -19.59 22.23
CA LYS A 228 -1.13 -20.25 21.49
C LYS A 228 0.13 -19.39 21.38
N CYS A 229 0.20 -18.25 22.09
CA CYS A 229 1.28 -17.28 22.00
C CYS A 229 1.90 -17.04 23.39
N PRO A 230 2.71 -17.98 23.91
CA PRO A 230 3.20 -17.90 25.29
C PRO A 230 4.18 -16.76 25.53
N ASN A 231 4.75 -16.18 24.48
CA ASN A 231 5.75 -15.10 24.61
C ASN A 231 5.12 -13.70 24.74
N ILE A 232 3.84 -13.55 24.54
CA ILE A 232 3.16 -12.24 24.67
C ILE A 232 3.19 -11.80 26.13
N LYS A 233 3.78 -10.65 26.38
CA LYS A 233 3.89 -9.99 27.69
C LYS A 233 2.74 -9.04 27.96
N LYS A 234 2.35 -8.25 26.95
CA LYS A 234 1.32 -7.21 27.06
C LYS A 234 0.41 -7.20 25.84
N CYS A 235 -0.87 -6.96 26.11
CA CYS A 235 -1.92 -6.73 25.12
C CYS A 235 -2.51 -5.32 25.37
N ILE A 236 -2.31 -4.42 24.43
CA ILE A 236 -2.84 -3.05 24.49
C ILE A 236 -4.17 -3.02 23.78
N VAL A 237 -5.20 -2.50 24.44
CA VAL A 237 -6.58 -2.54 23.96
C VAL A 237 -7.10 -1.12 23.74
N VAL A 238 -7.44 -0.79 22.51
CA VAL A 238 -8.11 0.46 22.15
C VAL A 238 -9.61 0.32 22.41
N LYS A 239 -10.22 1.32 23.03
CA LYS A 239 -11.66 1.39 23.24
C LYS A 239 -12.34 1.98 22.00
N ARG A 240 -12.95 1.13 21.16
CA ARG A 240 -13.68 1.57 19.96
C ARG A 240 -15.20 1.63 20.20
N THR A 241 -15.78 0.59 20.76
CA THR A 241 -17.22 0.51 21.03
C THR A 241 -17.57 0.78 22.49
N GLY A 242 -16.68 0.45 23.41
CA GLY A 242 -16.90 0.51 24.84
C GLY A 242 -17.74 -0.65 25.39
N ASN A 243 -18.05 -1.65 24.57
CA ASN A 243 -18.73 -2.85 25.01
C ASN A 243 -17.85 -3.66 25.97
N GLU A 244 -18.49 -4.46 26.80
CA GLU A 244 -17.81 -5.34 27.75
C GLU A 244 -16.97 -6.39 27.04
N ILE A 245 -15.74 -6.60 27.54
CA ILE A 245 -14.79 -7.58 27.04
C ILE A 245 -14.17 -8.38 28.19
N ASN A 246 -13.66 -9.56 27.87
CA ASN A 246 -12.82 -10.29 28.81
C ASN A 246 -11.51 -9.55 29.04
N TRP A 247 -11.03 -9.58 30.26
CA TRP A 247 -9.83 -8.89 30.72
C TRP A 247 -8.88 -9.82 31.44
N VAL A 248 -7.60 -9.77 31.11
CA VAL A 248 -6.56 -10.54 31.78
C VAL A 248 -5.63 -9.57 32.51
N ASP A 249 -5.74 -9.55 33.84
CA ASP A 249 -4.91 -8.71 34.71
C ASP A 249 -3.43 -9.02 34.52
N GLY A 250 -2.61 -7.97 34.55
CA GLY A 250 -1.16 -8.08 34.33
C GLY A 250 -0.71 -8.19 32.87
N ARG A 251 -1.61 -8.61 31.96
CA ARG A 251 -1.34 -8.68 30.52
C ARG A 251 -2.00 -7.51 29.78
N ASP A 252 -3.27 -7.26 30.02
CA ASP A 252 -4.08 -6.31 29.26
C ASP A 252 -3.93 -4.90 29.84
N ILE A 253 -3.82 -3.93 28.93
CA ILE A 253 -3.70 -2.49 29.27
C ILE A 253 -4.60 -1.72 28.31
N TRP A 254 -5.44 -0.82 28.85
CA TRP A 254 -6.16 0.12 28.01
C TRP A 254 -5.20 1.09 27.35
N TYR A 255 -5.37 1.31 26.04
CA TYR A 255 -4.57 2.29 25.29
C TYR A 255 -4.63 3.69 25.91
N ASP A 256 -5.82 4.12 26.34
CA ASP A 256 -6.01 5.43 26.97
C ASP A 256 -5.21 5.56 28.27
N ASP A 257 -5.13 4.50 29.08
CA ASP A 257 -4.32 4.49 30.30
C ASP A 257 -2.82 4.49 29.97
N LEU A 258 -2.41 3.81 28.91
CA LEU A 258 -1.01 3.77 28.47
C LEU A 258 -0.48 5.16 28.08
N ILE A 259 -1.32 6.00 27.47
CA ILE A 259 -0.92 7.33 26.96
C ILE A 259 -1.28 8.49 27.87
N LYS A 260 -1.98 8.23 28.98
CA LYS A 260 -2.60 9.25 29.83
C LYS A 260 -1.58 10.24 30.43
N ASP A 261 -0.51 9.73 31.02
CA ASP A 261 0.44 10.52 31.81
C ASP A 261 1.82 10.63 31.15
N VAL A 262 1.91 10.44 29.84
CA VAL A 262 3.17 10.51 29.09
C VAL A 262 3.30 11.83 28.34
N SER A 263 4.55 12.20 28.02
CA SER A 263 4.82 13.41 27.23
C SER A 263 4.27 13.29 25.81
N ASN A 264 3.82 14.40 25.27
CA ASN A 264 3.45 14.53 23.85
C ASN A 264 4.66 14.89 22.95
N LYS A 265 5.87 14.71 23.48
CA LYS A 265 7.14 14.85 22.73
C LYS A 265 7.95 13.57 22.91
N CYS A 266 8.39 13.02 21.79
CA CYS A 266 9.26 11.86 21.76
C CYS A 266 10.26 12.01 20.62
N GLU A 267 11.54 12.13 20.95
CA GLU A 267 12.57 12.22 19.93
C GLU A 267 12.61 10.94 19.08
N PRO A 268 12.70 11.06 17.76
CA PRO A 268 12.76 9.88 16.90
C PRO A 268 14.08 9.15 17.06
N GLU A 269 14.02 7.83 17.17
CA GLU A 269 15.20 6.95 17.22
C GLU A 269 16.00 7.07 15.92
N GLU A 270 17.31 7.22 16.03
CA GLU A 270 18.20 7.17 14.87
C GLU A 270 18.31 5.75 14.34
N MET A 271 17.78 5.50 13.13
CA MET A 271 17.78 4.20 12.49
C MET A 271 18.80 4.16 11.36
N ASN A 272 19.47 3.03 11.19
CA ASN A 272 20.21 2.77 9.96
C ASN A 272 19.21 2.57 8.80
N ALA A 273 19.60 2.95 7.59
CA ALA A 273 18.76 2.75 6.41
C ALA A 273 18.34 1.29 6.21
N GLU A 274 19.17 0.33 6.62
CA GLU A 274 18.88 -1.10 6.53
C GLU A 274 18.29 -1.71 7.83
N ASP A 275 18.02 -0.90 8.84
CA ASP A 275 17.25 -1.37 9.99
C ASP A 275 15.82 -1.71 9.57
N PRO A 276 15.27 -2.85 10.04
CA PRO A 276 13.89 -3.24 9.73
C PRO A 276 12.87 -2.17 10.11
N LEU A 277 11.91 -1.94 9.22
CA LEU A 277 10.77 -1.06 9.46
C LEU A 277 9.53 -1.86 9.82
N PHE A 278 9.22 -2.86 9.01
CA PHE A 278 8.07 -3.73 9.25
C PHE A 278 8.24 -5.12 8.65
N ILE A 279 7.43 -6.04 9.19
CA ILE A 279 7.22 -7.38 8.66
C ILE A 279 5.76 -7.47 8.23
N LEU A 280 5.51 -7.87 6.99
CA LEU A 280 4.16 -8.07 6.49
C LEU A 280 4.04 -9.48 5.90
N TYR A 281 3.09 -10.24 6.41
CA TYR A 281 2.91 -11.64 6.02
C TYR A 281 2.08 -11.78 4.76
N THR A 282 2.56 -12.60 3.84
CA THR A 282 1.85 -13.01 2.63
C THR A 282 1.58 -14.51 2.64
N SER A 283 0.60 -14.97 1.86
CA SER A 283 0.38 -16.40 1.66
C SER A 283 1.60 -17.04 1.00
N GLY A 284 2.02 -18.20 1.51
CA GLY A 284 3.09 -19.00 0.92
C GLY A 284 2.52 -20.19 0.17
N SER A 285 3.22 -20.64 -0.88
CA SER A 285 2.89 -21.86 -1.63
C SER A 285 2.88 -23.14 -0.78
N THR A 286 3.58 -23.12 0.36
CA THR A 286 3.67 -24.24 1.32
C THR A 286 2.63 -24.17 2.45
N GLY A 287 1.69 -23.22 2.39
CA GLY A 287 0.71 -22.99 3.46
C GLY A 287 1.22 -22.18 4.65
N LYS A 288 2.55 -22.12 4.89
CA LYS A 288 3.14 -21.25 5.93
C LYS A 288 3.29 -19.84 5.37
N PRO A 289 2.73 -18.80 6.03
CA PRO A 289 2.91 -17.40 5.61
C PRO A 289 4.39 -17.00 5.56
N LYS A 290 4.74 -16.11 4.64
CA LYS A 290 6.07 -15.52 4.52
C LYS A 290 6.08 -14.15 5.16
N GLY A 291 6.97 -13.92 6.11
CA GLY A 291 7.18 -12.60 6.68
C GLY A 291 8.06 -11.74 5.77
N VAL A 292 7.45 -10.93 4.92
CA VAL A 292 8.17 -10.01 4.04
C VAL A 292 8.77 -8.90 4.88
N LEU A 293 10.11 -8.78 4.85
CA LEU A 293 10.84 -7.76 5.63
C LEU A 293 11.22 -6.59 4.73
N HIS A 294 10.74 -5.40 5.11
CA HIS A 294 11.18 -4.13 4.55
C HIS A 294 12.02 -3.33 5.53
N THR A 295 13.06 -2.67 5.00
CA THR A 295 13.96 -1.80 5.77
C THR A 295 13.63 -0.33 5.54
N THR A 296 14.21 0.55 6.36
CA THR A 296 13.71 1.92 6.57
C THR A 296 14.02 2.86 5.41
N GLY A 297 15.27 2.95 4.97
CA GLY A 297 15.71 4.03 4.08
C GLY A 297 15.21 3.91 2.66
N GLY A 298 15.55 2.81 1.98
CA GLY A 298 15.17 2.59 0.59
C GLY A 298 13.67 2.51 0.38
N TYR A 299 12.95 1.91 1.32
CA TYR A 299 11.50 1.85 1.29
C TYR A 299 10.87 3.25 1.30
N MET A 300 11.32 4.13 2.19
CA MET A 300 10.79 5.50 2.28
C MET A 300 11.08 6.33 1.02
N VAL A 301 12.26 6.18 0.45
CA VAL A 301 12.61 6.81 -0.84
C VAL A 301 11.65 6.34 -1.93
N TYR A 302 11.46 5.03 -2.06
CA TYR A 302 10.66 4.44 -3.13
C TYR A 302 9.17 4.72 -2.98
N ALA A 303 8.60 4.53 -1.79
CA ALA A 303 7.18 4.77 -1.52
C ALA A 303 6.80 6.24 -1.76
N SER A 304 7.61 7.18 -1.27
CA SER A 304 7.36 8.61 -1.49
C SER A 304 7.46 9.01 -2.96
N MET A 305 8.42 8.45 -3.68
CA MET A 305 8.64 8.74 -5.10
C MET A 305 7.51 8.19 -5.97
N THR A 306 7.12 6.95 -5.78
CA THR A 306 6.03 6.33 -6.55
C THR A 306 4.70 6.99 -6.28
N HIS A 307 4.40 7.33 -5.03
CA HIS A 307 3.20 8.09 -4.68
C HIS A 307 3.14 9.42 -5.45
N GLN A 308 4.21 10.18 -5.47
CA GLN A 308 4.24 11.48 -6.15
C GLN A 308 4.04 11.34 -7.66
N TYR A 309 4.81 10.47 -8.32
CA TYR A 309 4.83 10.40 -9.79
C TYR A 309 3.70 9.58 -10.38
N VAL A 310 3.34 8.44 -9.80
CA VAL A 310 2.26 7.59 -10.33
C VAL A 310 0.92 8.29 -10.21
N PHE A 311 0.66 8.91 -9.07
CA PHE A 311 -0.62 9.62 -8.82
C PHE A 311 -0.60 11.08 -9.27
N ASN A 312 0.47 11.54 -9.89
CA ASN A 312 0.60 12.94 -10.31
C ASN A 312 0.25 13.90 -9.15
N TYR A 313 0.68 13.52 -7.94
CA TYR A 313 0.32 14.20 -6.71
C TYR A 313 0.92 15.61 -6.62
N LYS A 314 0.11 16.55 -6.19
CA LYS A 314 0.49 17.95 -5.91
C LYS A 314 0.08 18.35 -4.49
N PRO A 315 0.77 19.32 -3.87
CA PRO A 315 0.60 19.65 -2.44
C PRO A 315 -0.82 19.97 -1.98
N LYS A 316 -1.71 20.43 -2.87
CA LYS A 316 -3.10 20.75 -2.53
C LYS A 316 -4.07 19.59 -2.72
N ASP A 317 -3.61 18.47 -3.29
CA ASP A 317 -4.49 17.35 -3.59
C ASP A 317 -4.90 16.61 -2.31
N ILE A 318 -6.18 16.26 -2.23
CA ILE A 318 -6.72 15.32 -1.26
C ILE A 318 -6.66 13.93 -1.89
N TYR A 319 -5.95 13.02 -1.22
CA TYR A 319 -5.66 11.69 -1.70
C TYR A 319 -6.42 10.64 -0.89
N TRP A 320 -7.06 9.71 -1.57
CA TRP A 320 -7.75 8.60 -0.94
C TRP A 320 -7.44 7.27 -1.60
N CYS A 321 -6.84 6.37 -0.83
CA CYS A 321 -6.70 4.96 -1.13
C CYS A 321 -7.66 4.17 -0.25
N THR A 322 -8.51 3.34 -0.85
CA THR A 322 -9.54 2.57 -0.12
C THR A 322 -9.05 1.26 0.47
N ALA A 323 -7.76 0.95 0.33
CA ALA A 323 -7.17 -0.25 0.90
C ALA A 323 -7.19 -0.24 2.43
N ASP A 324 -6.96 -1.41 3.02
CA ASP A 324 -6.73 -1.55 4.45
C ASP A 324 -5.23 -1.50 4.74
N ILE A 325 -4.86 -0.88 5.86
CA ILE A 325 -3.46 -0.79 6.31
C ILE A 325 -2.89 -2.18 6.65
N GLY A 326 -3.72 -3.17 6.93
CA GLY A 326 -3.31 -4.57 7.07
C GLY A 326 -2.69 -5.20 5.82
N TRP A 327 -2.72 -4.50 4.70
CA TRP A 327 -2.08 -4.88 3.43
C TRP A 327 -0.98 -3.89 3.06
N VAL A 328 -0.04 -4.31 2.19
CA VAL A 328 1.06 -3.43 1.76
C VAL A 328 0.58 -2.15 1.08
N THR A 329 -0.55 -2.20 0.38
CA THR A 329 -1.13 -1.01 -0.25
C THR A 329 -1.44 0.07 0.79
N GLY A 330 -1.96 -0.30 1.93
CA GLY A 330 -2.20 0.64 3.03
C GLY A 330 -0.91 1.16 3.66
N HIS A 331 0.11 0.33 3.83
CA HIS A 331 1.42 0.75 4.31
C HIS A 331 2.02 1.82 3.40
N SER A 332 2.17 1.50 2.13
CA SER A 332 2.88 2.36 1.17
C SER A 332 2.06 3.54 0.70
N TYR A 333 0.73 3.37 0.52
CA TYR A 333 -0.11 4.37 -0.15
C TYR A 333 -1.33 4.86 0.64
N ILE A 334 -1.40 4.58 1.94
CA ILE A 334 -2.22 5.36 2.88
C ILE A 334 -1.31 6.13 3.82
N ILE A 335 -0.26 5.52 4.34
CA ILE A 335 0.58 6.08 5.40
C ILE A 335 1.93 6.57 4.88
N TYR A 336 2.88 5.69 4.57
CA TYR A 336 4.28 6.10 4.38
C TYR A 336 4.51 6.99 3.15
N GLY A 337 4.00 6.63 2.00
CA GLY A 337 4.16 7.43 0.77
C GLY A 337 3.48 8.79 0.86
N PRO A 338 2.18 8.85 1.12
CA PRO A 338 1.45 10.11 1.23
C PRO A 338 2.00 11.05 2.32
N LEU A 339 2.22 10.55 3.53
CA LEU A 339 2.69 11.38 4.64
C LEU A 339 4.14 11.86 4.44
N ALA A 340 5.01 11.04 3.85
CA ALA A 340 6.35 11.49 3.48
C ALA A 340 6.31 12.67 2.52
N ASN A 341 5.31 12.76 1.65
CA ASN A 341 5.09 13.89 0.74
C ASN A 341 4.32 15.06 1.36
N GLY A 342 3.98 15.00 2.65
CA GLY A 342 3.20 16.05 3.31
C GLY A 342 1.76 16.13 2.82
N ALA A 343 1.20 15.03 2.33
CA ALA A 343 -0.15 14.96 1.77
C ALA A 343 -1.24 14.91 2.86
N THR A 344 -2.46 15.19 2.44
CA THR A 344 -3.67 14.84 3.18
C THR A 344 -4.19 13.50 2.64
N THR A 345 -4.21 12.48 3.49
CA THR A 345 -4.65 11.13 3.17
C THR A 345 -5.93 10.78 3.92
N ILE A 346 -6.84 10.05 3.27
CA ILE A 346 -8.08 9.59 3.90
C ILE A 346 -7.92 8.16 4.39
N MET A 347 -8.37 7.89 5.61
CA MET A 347 -8.58 6.56 6.17
C MET A 347 -10.07 6.30 6.32
N PHE A 348 -10.56 5.21 5.74
CA PHE A 348 -11.96 4.84 5.76
C PHE A 348 -12.17 3.52 6.51
N GLU A 349 -12.93 3.57 7.60
CA GLU A 349 -13.24 2.39 8.43
C GLU A 349 -14.30 1.47 7.81
N GLY A 350 -15.20 2.02 7.02
CA GLY A 350 -16.39 1.34 6.53
C GLY A 350 -16.20 0.50 5.28
N ILE A 351 -17.32 0.23 4.62
CA ILE A 351 -17.41 -0.47 3.34
C ILE A 351 -18.12 0.42 2.31
N PRO A 352 -17.94 0.18 1.00
CA PRO A 352 -18.50 1.06 -0.03
C PRO A 352 -20.03 1.03 -0.13
N THR A 353 -20.68 0.02 0.45
CA THR A 353 -22.12 -0.23 0.33
C THR A 353 -22.92 0.11 1.60
N TYR A 354 -22.29 0.63 2.63
CA TYR A 354 -22.95 0.98 3.89
C TYR A 354 -22.79 2.48 4.22
N PRO A 355 -23.86 3.19 4.61
CA PRO A 355 -25.25 2.71 4.75
C PRO A 355 -25.97 2.46 3.43
N ASP A 356 -25.45 2.94 2.31
CA ASP A 356 -25.94 2.68 0.97
C ASP A 356 -24.80 2.70 -0.09
N ASN A 357 -25.14 2.32 -1.34
CA ASN A 357 -24.18 2.16 -2.42
C ASN A 357 -23.57 3.47 -2.95
N SER A 358 -23.97 4.63 -2.45
CA SER A 358 -23.37 5.92 -2.77
C SER A 358 -22.31 6.40 -1.79
N ARG A 359 -22.00 5.59 -0.77
CA ARG A 359 -21.11 5.94 0.35
C ARG A 359 -19.79 6.55 -0.11
N TRP A 360 -19.07 5.88 -1.00
CA TRP A 360 -17.78 6.35 -1.50
C TRP A 360 -17.88 7.66 -2.29
N TRP A 361 -18.91 7.77 -3.10
CA TRP A 361 -19.12 8.94 -3.94
C TRP A 361 -19.47 10.17 -3.11
N GLN A 362 -20.21 10.00 -2.03
CA GLN A 362 -20.49 11.05 -1.06
C GLN A 362 -19.22 11.51 -0.32
N ILE A 363 -18.34 10.58 0.04
CA ILE A 363 -17.05 10.90 0.67
C ILE A 363 -16.18 11.72 -0.30
N ILE A 364 -16.13 11.35 -1.57
CA ILE A 364 -15.38 12.09 -2.60
C ILE A 364 -15.89 13.54 -2.70
N ASP A 365 -17.19 13.74 -2.74
CA ASP A 365 -17.77 15.08 -2.80
C ASP A 365 -17.56 15.88 -1.51
N LYS A 366 -17.79 15.26 -0.37
CA LYS A 366 -17.67 15.90 0.95
C LYS A 366 -16.27 16.44 1.20
N TYR A 367 -15.25 15.63 0.93
CA TYR A 367 -13.86 15.98 1.18
C TYR A 367 -13.12 16.50 -0.05
N LYS A 368 -13.80 16.64 -1.17
CA LYS A 368 -13.23 17.12 -2.45
C LYS A 368 -11.99 16.32 -2.86
N VAL A 369 -12.12 15.00 -2.84
CA VAL A 369 -11.04 14.07 -3.21
C VAL A 369 -10.60 14.32 -4.65
N ASN A 370 -9.28 14.42 -4.85
CA ASN A 370 -8.66 14.63 -6.15
C ASN A 370 -8.10 13.34 -6.77
N ILE A 371 -7.57 12.46 -5.93
CA ILE A 371 -6.95 11.19 -6.33
C ILE A 371 -7.66 10.06 -5.60
N PHE A 372 -8.18 9.10 -6.38
CA PHE A 372 -8.94 7.97 -5.85
C PHE A 372 -8.33 6.65 -6.34
N TYR A 373 -7.88 5.81 -5.42
CA TYR A 373 -7.14 4.57 -5.68
C TYR A 373 -7.80 3.39 -5.00
N THR A 374 -8.26 2.40 -5.78
CA THR A 374 -9.06 1.29 -5.28
C THR A 374 -8.86 -0.01 -6.05
N ALA A 375 -9.47 -1.09 -5.57
CA ALA A 375 -9.34 -2.42 -6.16
C ALA A 375 -10.43 -2.70 -7.22
N PRO A 376 -10.11 -3.42 -8.30
CA PRO A 376 -11.09 -3.83 -9.32
C PRO A 376 -12.28 -4.61 -8.78
N THR A 377 -12.09 -5.44 -7.78
CA THR A 377 -13.20 -6.17 -7.11
C THR A 377 -14.26 -5.22 -6.57
N ALA A 378 -13.86 -4.14 -5.90
CA ALA A 378 -14.77 -3.12 -5.40
C ALA A 378 -15.47 -2.36 -6.55
N ILE A 379 -14.73 -2.03 -7.60
CA ILE A 379 -15.27 -1.37 -8.80
C ILE A 379 -16.35 -2.25 -9.44
N ARG A 380 -16.09 -3.53 -9.63
CA ARG A 380 -17.06 -4.49 -10.18
C ARG A 380 -18.31 -4.63 -9.30
N ALA A 381 -18.12 -4.68 -7.98
CA ALA A 381 -19.24 -4.74 -7.05
C ALA A 381 -20.14 -3.50 -7.16
N LEU A 382 -19.57 -2.30 -7.20
CA LEU A 382 -20.30 -1.05 -7.33
C LEU A 382 -20.92 -0.87 -8.73
N MET A 383 -20.27 -1.35 -9.77
CA MET A 383 -20.80 -1.34 -11.13
C MET A 383 -22.09 -2.15 -11.22
N ARG A 384 -22.20 -3.28 -10.52
CA ARG A 384 -23.43 -4.11 -10.46
C ARG A 384 -24.62 -3.38 -9.86
N GLU A 385 -24.35 -2.43 -8.96
CA GLU A 385 -25.40 -1.59 -8.35
C GLU A 385 -25.92 -0.48 -9.28
N GLY A 386 -25.34 -0.37 -10.48
CA GLY A 386 -25.73 0.59 -11.51
C GLY A 386 -25.20 1.99 -11.29
N ASP A 387 -25.59 2.89 -12.19
CA ASP A 387 -25.06 4.26 -12.22
C ASP A 387 -25.77 5.21 -11.25
N LYS A 388 -26.99 4.90 -10.80
CA LYS A 388 -27.80 5.81 -9.97
C LYS A 388 -27.08 6.27 -8.70
N PRO A 389 -26.46 5.37 -7.91
CA PRO A 389 -25.74 5.79 -6.71
C PRO A 389 -24.59 6.77 -7.00
N VAL A 390 -23.87 6.54 -8.10
CA VAL A 390 -22.77 7.41 -8.54
C VAL A 390 -23.27 8.78 -8.97
N LYS A 391 -24.34 8.81 -9.75
CA LYS A 391 -24.94 10.03 -10.31
C LYS A 391 -25.60 10.94 -9.27
N LYS A 392 -25.82 10.48 -8.03
CA LYS A 392 -26.26 11.33 -6.91
C LYS A 392 -25.21 12.38 -6.51
N THR A 393 -23.99 12.24 -6.97
CA THR A 393 -22.83 13.07 -6.61
C THR A 393 -22.20 13.66 -7.87
N SER A 394 -21.47 14.75 -7.71
CA SER A 394 -20.81 15.41 -8.84
C SER A 394 -19.41 14.85 -9.13
N ARG A 395 -18.67 14.50 -8.10
CA ARG A 395 -17.26 14.03 -8.14
C ARG A 395 -16.35 14.94 -9.00
N LYS A 396 -16.73 16.20 -9.12
CA LYS A 396 -16.02 17.19 -9.97
C LYS A 396 -14.60 17.48 -9.49
N SER A 397 -14.28 17.18 -8.23
CA SER A 397 -12.94 17.35 -7.66
C SER A 397 -11.95 16.30 -8.15
N LEU A 398 -12.42 15.14 -8.63
CA LEU A 398 -11.54 14.07 -9.11
C LEU A 398 -10.68 14.52 -10.29
N LYS A 399 -9.39 14.23 -10.21
CA LYS A 399 -8.39 14.50 -11.25
C LYS A 399 -7.75 13.23 -11.79
N LEU A 400 -7.65 12.18 -10.95
CA LEU A 400 -6.99 10.93 -11.28
C LEU A 400 -7.63 9.78 -10.53
N LEU A 401 -7.80 8.65 -11.23
CA LEU A 401 -8.25 7.38 -10.69
C LEU A 401 -7.12 6.35 -10.78
N GLY A 402 -7.13 5.36 -9.89
CA GLY A 402 -6.17 4.26 -9.94
C GLY A 402 -6.77 2.93 -9.56
N THR A 403 -6.11 1.84 -9.97
CA THR A 403 -6.47 0.47 -9.64
C THR A 403 -5.29 -0.29 -9.07
N VAL A 404 -5.56 -1.22 -8.16
CA VAL A 404 -4.55 -2.01 -7.46
C VAL A 404 -5.06 -3.40 -7.08
N GLY A 405 -4.13 -4.34 -7.02
CA GLY A 405 -4.30 -5.65 -6.39
C GLY A 405 -4.62 -6.78 -7.34
N GLU A 406 -5.24 -6.50 -8.47
CA GLU A 406 -5.57 -7.48 -9.51
C GLU A 406 -5.74 -6.81 -10.87
N PRO A 407 -5.67 -7.55 -11.99
CA PRO A 407 -6.03 -7.00 -13.30
C PRO A 407 -7.50 -6.57 -13.36
N ILE A 408 -7.76 -5.43 -13.98
CA ILE A 408 -9.11 -4.95 -14.24
C ILE A 408 -9.54 -5.30 -15.66
N ASN A 409 -10.74 -5.84 -15.82
CA ASN A 409 -11.29 -6.10 -17.14
C ASN A 409 -11.73 -4.81 -17.84
N PRO A 410 -11.68 -4.74 -19.19
CA PRO A 410 -11.99 -3.53 -19.93
C PRO A 410 -13.38 -2.93 -19.67
N GLU A 411 -14.40 -3.75 -19.44
CA GLU A 411 -15.75 -3.30 -19.13
C GLU A 411 -15.81 -2.50 -17.81
N ALA A 412 -15.25 -3.04 -16.74
CA ALA A 412 -15.18 -2.37 -15.45
C ALA A 412 -14.29 -1.12 -15.51
N TRP A 413 -13.20 -1.16 -16.27
CA TRP A 413 -12.32 -0.03 -16.51
C TRP A 413 -13.08 1.11 -17.21
N MET A 414 -13.86 0.81 -18.25
CA MET A 414 -14.64 1.80 -18.99
C MET A 414 -15.78 2.38 -18.14
N TRP A 415 -16.41 1.58 -17.30
CA TRP A 415 -17.39 2.08 -16.33
C TRP A 415 -16.73 3.04 -15.33
N TYR A 416 -15.59 2.67 -14.78
CA TYR A 416 -14.80 3.50 -13.87
C TYR A 416 -14.40 4.82 -14.53
N TYR A 417 -13.92 4.77 -15.77
CA TYR A 417 -13.55 5.93 -16.55
C TYR A 417 -14.73 6.85 -16.88
N LYS A 418 -15.80 6.27 -17.45
CA LYS A 418 -16.95 7.04 -17.93
C LYS A 418 -17.88 7.51 -16.81
N THR A 419 -18.22 6.61 -15.88
CA THR A 419 -19.24 6.87 -14.85
C THR A 419 -18.64 7.54 -13.63
N VAL A 420 -17.58 7.00 -13.07
CA VAL A 420 -16.93 7.57 -11.86
C VAL A 420 -16.10 8.80 -12.24
N GLY A 421 -15.26 8.69 -13.23
CA GLY A 421 -14.34 9.74 -13.69
C GLY A 421 -14.94 10.76 -14.65
N ASN A 422 -16.23 10.67 -14.98
CA ASN A 422 -16.93 11.55 -15.93
C ASN A 422 -16.21 11.69 -17.28
N SER A 423 -15.55 10.64 -17.74
CA SER A 423 -14.69 10.61 -18.94
C SER A 423 -13.60 11.70 -18.96
N LYS A 424 -13.19 12.21 -17.80
CA LYS A 424 -12.18 13.28 -17.66
C LYS A 424 -10.92 12.81 -16.95
N CYS A 425 -11.06 11.89 -15.98
CA CYS A 425 -9.94 11.44 -15.16
C CYS A 425 -9.16 10.34 -15.87
N PRO A 426 -7.84 10.45 -16.01
CA PRO A 426 -7.03 9.32 -16.41
C PRO A 426 -7.05 8.25 -15.32
N ILE A 427 -6.85 6.99 -15.74
CA ILE A 427 -6.73 5.86 -14.82
C ILE A 427 -5.32 5.31 -14.87
N VAL A 428 -4.70 5.13 -13.70
CA VAL A 428 -3.44 4.42 -13.56
C VAL A 428 -3.72 3.01 -13.04
N ASP A 429 -3.51 2.02 -13.90
CA ASP A 429 -3.52 0.61 -13.52
C ASP A 429 -2.14 0.25 -13.01
N THR A 430 -2.03 -0.15 -11.75
CA THR A 430 -0.74 -0.38 -11.11
C THR A 430 -0.48 -1.87 -10.92
N TRP A 431 0.76 -2.28 -11.21
CA TRP A 431 1.24 -3.62 -10.89
C TRP A 431 2.40 -3.55 -9.90
N TRP A 432 2.25 -4.26 -8.80
CA TRP A 432 3.25 -4.40 -7.74
C TRP A 432 2.82 -5.44 -6.72
N GLN A 433 3.67 -5.72 -5.74
CA GLN A 433 3.47 -6.77 -4.75
C GLN A 433 3.89 -6.27 -3.36
N THR A 434 3.55 -7.02 -2.32
CA THR A 434 4.10 -6.80 -0.97
C THR A 434 5.62 -6.81 -0.99
N GLU A 435 6.20 -7.72 -1.72
CA GLU A 435 7.64 -7.92 -1.92
C GLU A 435 8.33 -6.73 -2.58
N THR A 436 7.61 -5.97 -3.39
CA THR A 436 8.21 -4.84 -4.13
C THR A 436 8.20 -3.53 -3.34
N GLY A 437 7.42 -3.45 -2.26
CA GLY A 437 7.33 -2.26 -1.40
C GLY A 437 6.63 -1.05 -2.02
N GLY A 438 6.52 -1.02 -3.33
CA GLY A 438 5.85 0.03 -4.08
C GLY A 438 5.61 -0.37 -5.53
N ILE A 439 4.95 0.52 -6.28
CA ILE A 439 4.53 0.30 -7.66
C ILE A 439 5.75 0.14 -8.57
N LEU A 440 5.79 -0.96 -9.34
CA LEU A 440 6.86 -1.22 -10.31
C LEU A 440 6.47 -0.85 -11.75
N ILE A 441 5.22 -1.08 -12.11
CA ILE A 441 4.72 -0.89 -13.47
C ILE A 441 3.39 -0.13 -13.39
N SER A 442 3.30 0.99 -14.11
CA SER A 442 2.12 1.83 -14.13
C SER A 442 2.19 2.83 -15.30
N PRO A 443 1.07 3.21 -15.91
CA PRO A 443 1.07 4.38 -16.75
C PRO A 443 1.38 5.63 -15.92
N GLN A 444 1.99 6.63 -16.54
CA GLN A 444 2.09 7.98 -16.01
C GLN A 444 1.25 8.91 -16.87
N THR A 445 0.31 9.55 -16.24
CA THR A 445 -0.64 10.42 -16.93
C THR A 445 0.07 11.61 -17.56
N GLY A 446 -0.28 11.91 -18.81
CA GLY A 446 0.42 12.93 -19.60
C GLY A 446 1.66 12.43 -20.35
N ALA A 447 2.16 11.25 -20.08
CA ALA A 447 3.34 10.68 -20.72
C ALA A 447 3.03 9.60 -21.76
N MET A 448 1.92 8.91 -21.63
CA MET A 448 1.55 7.78 -22.50
C MET A 448 0.05 7.57 -22.59
N ASN A 449 -0.39 6.93 -23.67
CA ASN A 449 -1.76 6.48 -23.82
C ASN A 449 -2.10 5.41 -22.76
N LEU A 450 -3.39 5.31 -22.43
CA LEU A 450 -3.89 4.32 -21.48
C LEU A 450 -4.50 3.14 -22.23
N LYS A 451 -4.21 1.95 -21.77
CA LYS A 451 -4.80 0.69 -22.25
C LYS A 451 -5.53 0.02 -21.09
N PRO A 452 -6.87 -0.10 -21.14
CA PRO A 452 -7.63 -0.74 -20.07
C PRO A 452 -7.07 -2.11 -19.68
N GLY A 453 -6.81 -2.30 -18.40
CA GLY A 453 -6.28 -3.54 -17.85
C GLY A 453 -4.77 -3.75 -18.02
N SER A 454 -4.05 -2.76 -18.56
CA SER A 454 -2.59 -2.83 -18.70
C SER A 454 -1.90 -1.84 -17.75
N ALA A 455 -0.93 -2.35 -16.98
CA ALA A 455 -0.05 -1.51 -16.17
C ALA A 455 0.97 -0.71 -17.02
N SER A 456 1.05 -0.96 -18.30
CA SER A 456 1.73 -0.20 -19.38
C SER A 456 3.26 -0.21 -19.34
N LYS A 457 3.90 0.62 -18.53
CA LYS A 457 5.34 0.89 -18.60
C LYS A 457 6.01 0.78 -17.23
N PRO A 458 7.28 0.37 -17.18
CA PRO A 458 8.02 0.32 -15.93
C PRO A 458 8.23 1.71 -15.33
N PHE A 459 8.21 1.74 -14.00
CA PHE A 459 8.62 2.92 -13.24
C PHE A 459 10.14 3.12 -13.29
N TYR A 460 10.62 4.28 -12.89
CA TYR A 460 12.04 4.62 -12.93
C TYR A 460 12.89 3.64 -12.10
N GLY A 461 13.99 3.21 -12.67
CA GLY A 461 14.92 2.26 -12.06
C GLY A 461 14.49 0.79 -12.17
N ILE A 462 13.30 0.52 -12.67
CA ILE A 462 12.77 -0.84 -12.81
C ILE A 462 13.08 -1.38 -14.21
N LYS A 463 13.75 -2.52 -14.26
CA LYS A 463 14.13 -3.22 -15.51
C LYS A 463 13.41 -4.56 -15.60
N PRO A 464 12.16 -4.59 -16.11
CA PRO A 464 11.42 -5.84 -16.29
C PRO A 464 12.00 -6.66 -17.44
N SER A 465 11.89 -7.97 -17.33
CA SER A 465 12.25 -8.95 -18.34
C SER A 465 11.18 -10.03 -18.38
N ILE A 466 10.60 -10.28 -19.54
CA ILE A 466 9.71 -11.42 -19.76
C ILE A 466 10.56 -12.58 -20.24
N VAL A 467 10.50 -13.71 -19.53
CA VAL A 467 11.30 -14.89 -19.83
C VAL A 467 10.44 -16.13 -20.11
N ASP A 468 10.94 -17.03 -20.93
CA ASP A 468 10.35 -18.34 -21.14
C ASP A 468 10.60 -19.28 -19.93
N LYS A 469 10.12 -20.50 -20.00
CA LYS A 469 10.30 -21.51 -18.94
C LYS A 469 11.77 -21.83 -18.62
N ASN A 470 12.69 -21.55 -19.54
CA ASN A 470 14.12 -21.79 -19.40
C ASN A 470 14.90 -20.53 -18.98
N GLY A 471 14.21 -19.42 -18.73
CA GLY A 471 14.83 -18.15 -18.34
C GLY A 471 15.36 -17.31 -19.52
N LYS A 472 15.12 -17.73 -20.76
CA LYS A 472 15.51 -16.95 -21.94
C LYS A 472 14.56 -15.78 -22.15
N GLU A 473 15.11 -14.60 -22.33
CA GLU A 473 14.35 -13.38 -22.56
C GLU A 473 13.58 -13.41 -23.87
N ILE A 474 12.28 -13.11 -23.80
CA ILE A 474 11.39 -12.98 -24.96
C ILE A 474 11.49 -11.54 -25.47
N LYS A 475 11.95 -11.40 -26.70
CA LYS A 475 12.06 -10.11 -27.37
C LYS A 475 10.77 -9.75 -28.10
N GLY A 476 10.30 -8.53 -27.94
CA GLY A 476 9.07 -8.04 -28.56
C GLY A 476 7.81 -8.49 -27.82
N ALA A 477 6.69 -8.57 -28.55
CA ALA A 477 5.42 -9.01 -27.99
C ALA A 477 5.44 -10.52 -27.71
N GLY A 478 4.99 -10.93 -26.53
CA GLY A 478 4.97 -12.34 -26.15
C GLY A 478 4.45 -12.52 -24.73
N GLU A 479 4.22 -13.78 -24.39
CA GLU A 479 3.78 -14.21 -23.07
C GLU A 479 4.90 -14.98 -22.38
N GLY A 480 5.09 -14.72 -21.09
CA GLY A 480 6.13 -15.38 -20.31
C GLY A 480 6.06 -15.00 -18.84
N ARG A 481 7.12 -15.35 -18.11
CA ARG A 481 7.26 -15.06 -16.68
C ARG A 481 7.92 -13.72 -16.49
N LEU A 482 7.31 -12.89 -15.63
CA LEU A 482 7.84 -11.57 -15.31
C LEU A 482 8.98 -11.69 -14.29
N CYS A 483 10.14 -11.19 -14.68
CA CYS A 483 11.29 -11.03 -13.82
C CYS A 483 11.72 -9.57 -13.78
N ILE A 484 12.41 -9.17 -12.71
CA ILE A 484 13.04 -7.86 -12.58
C ILE A 484 14.55 -8.09 -12.51
N SER A 485 15.27 -7.53 -13.47
CA SER A 485 16.71 -7.78 -13.65
C SER A 485 17.63 -6.88 -12.83
N GLN A 486 17.05 -5.94 -12.09
CA GLN A 486 17.80 -4.93 -11.35
C GLN A 486 17.07 -4.56 -10.06
N SER A 487 17.80 -4.47 -8.96
CA SER A 487 17.23 -4.06 -7.66
C SER A 487 16.76 -2.61 -7.67
N TRP A 488 15.82 -2.31 -6.79
CA TRP A 488 15.29 -0.97 -6.50
C TRP A 488 15.24 -0.73 -4.98
N PRO A 489 15.23 0.51 -4.52
CA PRO A 489 15.33 0.79 -3.07
C PRO A 489 14.22 0.21 -2.22
N GLY A 490 13.00 0.07 -2.76
CA GLY A 490 11.82 -0.45 -2.05
C GLY A 490 11.69 -1.98 -2.05
N GLN A 491 12.65 -2.70 -2.64
CA GLN A 491 12.60 -4.18 -2.70
C GLN A 491 12.72 -4.78 -1.30
N MET A 492 11.94 -5.84 -1.02
CA MET A 492 12.10 -6.61 0.22
C MET A 492 13.54 -7.07 0.39
N ARG A 493 13.98 -7.14 1.63
CA ARG A 493 15.36 -7.55 1.95
C ARG A 493 15.51 -9.05 2.15
N THR A 494 14.49 -9.67 2.71
CA THR A 494 14.47 -11.11 3.01
C THR A 494 13.09 -11.55 3.45
N VAL A 495 12.90 -12.86 3.63
CA VAL A 495 11.86 -13.44 4.47
C VAL A 495 12.37 -13.46 5.90
N TYR A 496 11.61 -12.89 6.82
CA TYR A 496 12.01 -12.79 8.23
C TYR A 496 12.35 -14.17 8.80
N GLY A 497 13.57 -14.29 9.37
CA GLY A 497 14.06 -15.52 9.97
C GLY A 497 14.41 -16.65 8.99
N ASP A 498 14.24 -16.45 7.67
CA ASP A 498 14.44 -17.52 6.67
C ASP A 498 14.93 -16.95 5.32
N HIS A 499 16.20 -16.55 5.30
CA HIS A 499 16.82 -15.99 4.09
C HIS A 499 16.92 -17.01 2.96
N GLN A 500 17.09 -18.29 3.28
CA GLN A 500 17.13 -19.35 2.27
C GLN A 500 15.81 -19.47 1.53
N ARG A 501 14.68 -19.38 2.24
CA ARG A 501 13.35 -19.36 1.62
C ARG A 501 13.16 -18.17 0.67
N PHE A 502 13.74 -17.02 1.00
CA PHE A 502 13.75 -15.86 0.12
C PHE A 502 14.50 -16.15 -1.19
N ILE A 503 15.69 -16.74 -1.11
CA ILE A 503 16.47 -17.13 -2.28
C ILE A 503 15.72 -18.17 -3.11
N ASP A 504 15.23 -19.23 -2.48
CA ASP A 504 14.53 -20.33 -3.13
C ASP A 504 13.26 -19.89 -3.86
N THR A 505 12.54 -18.95 -3.25
CA THR A 505 11.27 -18.47 -3.81
C THR A 505 11.47 -17.53 -5.00
N TYR A 506 12.43 -16.62 -4.93
CA TYR A 506 12.49 -15.48 -5.87
C TYR A 506 13.70 -15.47 -6.79
N PHE A 507 14.76 -16.26 -6.51
CA PHE A 507 16.01 -16.20 -7.26
C PHE A 507 16.52 -17.53 -7.80
N SER A 508 16.13 -18.65 -7.21
CA SER A 508 16.65 -19.96 -7.59
C SER A 508 16.23 -20.40 -8.99
N GLN A 509 15.07 -19.94 -9.47
CA GLN A 509 14.52 -20.37 -10.76
C GLN A 509 15.22 -19.68 -11.95
N PHE A 510 15.59 -18.40 -11.81
CA PHE A 510 16.20 -17.61 -12.88
C PHE A 510 17.40 -16.84 -12.30
N ASP A 511 18.60 -17.35 -12.56
CA ASP A 511 19.83 -16.78 -12.05
C ASP A 511 19.98 -15.30 -12.46
N GLY A 512 20.40 -14.47 -11.50
CA GLY A 512 20.59 -13.04 -11.72
C GLY A 512 19.31 -12.21 -11.87
N LYS A 513 18.12 -12.79 -11.62
CA LYS A 513 16.82 -12.12 -11.75
C LYS A 513 15.92 -12.37 -10.55
N TYR A 514 15.22 -11.34 -10.14
CA TYR A 514 14.10 -11.47 -9.21
C TYR A 514 12.86 -11.95 -9.97
N PHE A 515 12.36 -13.13 -9.63
CA PHE A 515 11.13 -13.69 -10.19
C PHE A 515 9.92 -13.28 -9.38
N THR A 516 8.89 -12.79 -10.04
CA THR A 516 7.73 -12.19 -9.35
C THR A 516 6.68 -13.22 -8.90
N GLY A 517 6.82 -14.51 -9.27
CA GLY A 517 5.91 -15.59 -8.90
C GLY A 517 4.90 -15.95 -9.96
#